data_a0fdf6055fc855a017d79b1873dddc36
#
_entry.id   a0fdf6055fc855a017d79b1873dddc36
#
_cell.length_a   1.000
_cell.length_b   1.000
_cell.length_c   1.000
_cell.angle_alpha   90.00
_cell.angle_beta   90.00
_cell.angle_gamma   90.00
#
_symmetry.space_group_name_H-M   'P 1'
#
loop_
_entity.id
_entity.type
_entity.pdbx_description
1 polymer ?
#
loop_
_entity_poly.entity_id
_entity_poly.type
_entity_poly.pdbx_seq_one_letter_code
_entity_poly.pdbx_strand_id
1 'polypeptide(L)'
;MRVKRGYGTSPRSLQQPAMAQEKLDTPYRGGFVGAEHHFALSVYFEDTDAYGIVYYANYLKFMERARSDMIRAVGVDQAAELRATGSAYAVVEVDIKYVRPGRLGDDLLVVSTVEAVRAASVLIHQRVMRGKEQLTDARVTAAFLDGEGRPRRQPGDWVAKFKDITS
;
A
#
# COMPACT_ATOMS: atom_id res chain seq x y z
N MET A 1 -34.65 -25.82 35.23
CA MET A 1 -34.70 -26.28 33.83
C MET A 1 -33.32 -26.04 33.18
N ARG A 2 -32.55 -27.09 32.98
CA ARG A 2 -31.15 -27.01 32.60
C ARG A 2 -31.01 -27.39 31.11
N VAL A 3 -30.82 -26.40 30.21
CA VAL A 3 -30.66 -26.66 28.79
C VAL A 3 -29.22 -27.05 28.52
N LYS A 4 -28.94 -28.31 28.23
CA LYS A 4 -27.68 -28.81 27.69
C LYS A 4 -27.69 -28.51 26.19
N ARG A 5 -26.86 -27.55 25.73
CA ARG A 5 -26.51 -27.43 24.31
C ARG A 5 -25.27 -28.26 24.06
N GLY A 6 -25.46 -29.37 23.35
CA GLY A 6 -24.34 -30.15 22.81
C GLY A 6 -23.75 -29.41 21.62
N TYR A 7 -22.51 -28.98 21.76
CA TYR A 7 -21.65 -28.61 20.63
C TYR A 7 -20.82 -29.85 20.26
N GLY A 8 -21.31 -30.56 19.30
CA GLY A 8 -20.60 -31.72 18.74
C GLY A 8 -20.56 -31.59 17.23
N THR A 9 -19.51 -31.00 16.70
CA THR A 9 -18.87 -31.39 15.44
C THR A 9 -17.47 -30.75 15.46
N SER A 10 -16.45 -31.56 15.64
CA SER A 10 -15.07 -31.18 15.39
C SER A 10 -14.95 -30.69 13.94
N PRO A 11 -14.35 -29.51 13.68
CA PRO A 11 -14.10 -29.09 12.32
C PRO A 11 -13.18 -30.12 11.66
N ARG A 12 -13.57 -30.61 10.48
CA ARG A 12 -12.69 -31.43 9.63
C ARG A 12 -11.35 -30.68 9.49
N SER A 13 -10.28 -31.31 9.89
CA SER A 13 -8.93 -30.79 9.65
C SER A 13 -8.74 -30.65 8.14
N LEU A 14 -8.83 -29.43 7.63
CA LEU A 14 -8.40 -29.09 6.28
C LEU A 14 -6.87 -29.24 6.29
N GLN A 15 -6.36 -30.42 5.94
CA GLN A 15 -4.95 -30.61 5.66
C GLN A 15 -4.62 -29.83 4.38
N GLN A 16 -4.10 -28.62 4.54
CA GLN A 16 -3.53 -27.87 3.44
C GLN A 16 -2.17 -28.46 3.08
N PRO A 17 -1.83 -28.58 1.78
CA PRO A 17 -0.53 -29.08 1.36
C PRO A 17 0.60 -28.19 1.87
N ALA A 18 1.75 -28.78 2.22
CA ALA A 18 2.90 -28.08 2.83
C ALA A 18 3.39 -26.85 2.06
N MET A 19 3.27 -26.83 0.72
CA MET A 19 3.58 -25.65 -0.11
C MET A 19 2.63 -24.46 0.10
N ALA A 20 1.45 -24.67 0.68
CA ALA A 20 0.52 -23.58 1.02
C ALA A 20 0.92 -22.90 2.35
N GLN A 21 1.57 -23.62 3.25
CA GLN A 21 1.99 -23.13 4.57
C GLN A 21 3.05 -22.02 4.41
N GLU A 22 4.05 -22.23 3.56
CA GLU A 22 5.15 -21.30 3.35
C GLU A 22 4.69 -19.93 2.79
N LYS A 23 3.56 -19.90 2.06
CA LYS A 23 2.93 -18.65 1.58
C LYS A 23 2.10 -17.94 2.65
N LEU A 24 1.61 -18.65 3.66
CA LEU A 24 0.78 -18.07 4.73
C LEU A 24 1.61 -17.30 5.76
N ASP A 25 2.89 -17.65 5.90
CA ASP A 25 3.80 -17.05 6.88
C ASP A 25 4.57 -15.85 6.33
N THR A 26 4.33 -15.47 5.07
CA THR A 26 4.97 -14.31 4.44
C THR A 26 3.97 -13.17 4.25
N PRO A 27 4.35 -11.93 4.55
CA PRO A 27 3.51 -10.77 4.26
C PRO A 27 3.19 -10.69 2.77
N TYR A 28 1.95 -10.27 2.44
CA TYR A 28 1.59 -10.00 1.07
C TYR A 28 2.55 -8.98 0.43
N ARG A 29 2.90 -9.22 -0.81
CA ARG A 29 3.69 -8.33 -1.66
C ARG A 29 2.92 -8.05 -2.94
N GLY A 30 2.93 -6.78 -3.34
CA GLY A 30 2.48 -6.37 -4.65
C GLY A 30 3.50 -6.73 -5.74
N GLY A 31 3.24 -6.27 -6.94
CA GLY A 31 4.13 -6.48 -8.09
C GLY A 31 3.87 -5.51 -9.21
N PHE A 32 4.79 -5.47 -10.17
CA PHE A 32 4.67 -4.63 -11.34
C PHE A 32 3.94 -5.33 -12.50
N VAL A 33 3.06 -4.58 -13.15
CA VAL A 33 2.44 -4.90 -14.44
C VAL A 33 2.79 -3.75 -15.38
N GLY A 34 3.81 -3.94 -16.21
CA GLY A 34 4.41 -2.82 -16.94
C GLY A 34 5.02 -1.80 -15.98
N ALA A 35 4.68 -0.52 -16.13
CA ALA A 35 5.12 0.57 -15.25
C ALA A 35 4.19 0.77 -14.02
N GLU A 36 3.11 0.03 -13.90
CA GLU A 36 2.18 0.13 -12.78
C GLU A 36 2.52 -0.87 -11.68
N HIS A 37 2.65 -0.40 -10.44
CA HIS A 37 2.73 -1.28 -9.28
C HIS A 37 1.33 -1.54 -8.74
N HIS A 38 0.99 -2.80 -8.56
CA HIS A 38 -0.29 -3.30 -8.09
C HIS A 38 -0.17 -3.85 -6.67
N PHE A 39 -0.99 -3.35 -5.75
CA PHE A 39 -1.04 -3.79 -4.36
C PHE A 39 -2.48 -4.05 -3.94
N ALA A 40 -2.83 -5.32 -3.70
CA ALA A 40 -4.17 -5.71 -3.28
C ALA A 40 -4.33 -5.68 -1.75
N LEU A 41 -5.53 -5.40 -1.29
CA LEU A 41 -5.92 -5.44 0.11
C LEU A 41 -7.43 -5.66 0.25
N SER A 42 -7.88 -6.12 1.42
CA SER A 42 -9.30 -6.20 1.76
C SER A 42 -9.67 -5.13 2.77
N VAL A 43 -10.93 -4.68 2.73
CA VAL A 43 -11.49 -3.70 3.67
C VAL A 43 -12.00 -4.41 4.91
N TYR A 44 -11.47 -4.08 6.07
CA TYR A 44 -11.87 -4.61 7.38
C TYR A 44 -12.73 -3.61 8.16
N PHE A 45 -13.29 -4.04 9.31
CA PHE A 45 -14.11 -3.18 10.18
C PHE A 45 -13.38 -1.91 10.61
N GLU A 46 -12.08 -2.02 10.94
CA GLU A 46 -11.26 -0.88 11.34
C GLU A 46 -11.10 0.19 10.26
N ASP A 47 -11.38 -0.17 9.00
CA ASP A 47 -11.26 0.74 7.87
C ASP A 47 -12.52 1.55 7.60
N THR A 48 -13.65 1.18 8.23
CA THR A 48 -14.96 1.76 7.92
C THR A 48 -15.45 2.75 8.98
N ASP A 49 -16.32 3.64 8.54
CA ASP A 49 -17.07 4.54 9.42
C ASP A 49 -18.46 3.95 9.80
N ALA A 50 -19.26 4.74 10.51
CA ALA A 50 -20.61 4.34 10.96
C ALA A 50 -21.60 4.04 9.81
N TYR A 51 -21.30 4.45 8.58
CA TYR A 51 -22.09 4.15 7.39
C TYR A 51 -21.66 2.86 6.68
N GLY A 52 -20.63 2.16 7.19
CA GLY A 52 -20.10 0.94 6.59
C GLY A 52 -19.33 1.19 5.29
N ILE A 53 -18.87 2.41 5.06
CA ILE A 53 -18.00 2.78 3.96
C ILE A 53 -16.59 3.06 4.49
N VAL A 54 -15.58 2.91 3.64
CA VAL A 54 -14.20 3.22 3.99
C VAL A 54 -14.11 4.68 4.45
N TYR A 55 -13.63 4.86 5.69
CA TYR A 55 -13.35 6.19 6.21
C TYR A 55 -12.35 6.91 5.32
N TYR A 56 -12.68 8.12 4.88
CA TYR A 56 -11.94 8.79 3.80
C TYR A 56 -10.41 8.85 4.01
N ALA A 57 -9.96 9.02 5.26
CA ALA A 57 -8.54 9.09 5.57
C ALA A 57 -7.83 7.71 5.46
N ASN A 58 -8.55 6.59 5.51
CA ASN A 58 -7.96 5.26 5.38
C ASN A 58 -7.47 4.96 3.96
N TYR A 59 -8.02 5.61 2.93
CA TYR A 59 -7.45 5.53 1.58
C TYR A 59 -5.98 5.98 1.54
N LEU A 60 -5.61 6.97 2.35
CA LEU A 60 -4.21 7.41 2.46
C LEU A 60 -3.31 6.33 3.07
N LYS A 61 -3.83 5.54 4.03
CA LYS A 61 -3.12 4.38 4.60
C LYS A 61 -2.94 3.26 3.57
N PHE A 62 -3.96 2.99 2.76
CA PHE A 62 -3.88 2.01 1.67
C PHE A 62 -2.82 2.42 0.65
N MET A 63 -2.83 3.69 0.25
CA MET A 63 -1.84 4.26 -0.66
C MET A 63 -0.43 4.24 -0.07
N GLU A 64 -0.28 4.49 1.24
CA GLU A 64 1.02 4.43 1.92
C GLU A 64 1.60 3.01 1.87
N ARG A 65 0.81 1.99 2.21
CA ARG A 65 1.25 0.58 2.13
C ARG A 65 1.71 0.22 0.72
N ALA A 66 0.94 0.63 -0.30
CA ALA A 66 1.27 0.39 -1.70
C ALA A 66 2.56 1.10 -2.13
N ARG A 67 2.76 2.37 -1.71
CA ARG A 67 4.02 3.11 -1.98
C ARG A 67 5.22 2.45 -1.33
N SER A 68 5.11 2.11 -0.05
CA SER A 68 6.18 1.44 0.68
C SER A 68 6.54 0.09 0.06
N ASP A 69 5.54 -0.65 -0.43
CA ASP A 69 5.77 -1.90 -1.14
C ASP A 69 6.43 -1.68 -2.51
N MET A 70 5.95 -0.70 -3.28
CA MET A 70 6.53 -0.29 -4.57
C MET A 70 8.01 0.10 -4.43
N ILE A 71 8.34 0.95 -3.45
CA ILE A 71 9.69 1.43 -3.19
C ILE A 71 10.63 0.26 -2.86
N ARG A 72 10.16 -0.69 -2.05
CA ARG A 72 10.90 -1.92 -1.76
C ARG A 72 11.06 -2.80 -2.99
N ALA A 73 10.02 -2.93 -3.82
CA ALA A 73 10.05 -3.75 -5.03
C ALA A 73 11.07 -3.27 -6.07
N VAL A 74 11.37 -1.97 -6.13
CA VAL A 74 12.46 -1.43 -6.95
C VAL A 74 13.83 -1.51 -6.27
N GLY A 75 13.92 -2.15 -5.10
CA GLY A 75 15.21 -2.36 -4.42
C GLY A 75 15.73 -1.14 -3.67
N VAL A 76 14.84 -0.28 -3.17
CA VAL A 76 15.16 0.85 -2.29
C VAL A 76 14.86 0.47 -0.84
N ASP A 77 15.89 0.43 0.01
CA ASP A 77 15.74 0.15 1.44
C ASP A 77 15.71 1.45 2.26
N GLN A 78 14.49 2.01 2.38
CA GLN A 78 14.27 3.23 3.18
C GLN A 78 14.60 3.03 4.67
N ALA A 79 14.40 1.84 5.20
CA ALA A 79 14.65 1.57 6.61
C ALA A 79 16.15 1.55 6.91
N ALA A 80 16.99 1.02 6.00
CA ALA A 80 18.43 1.08 6.13
C ALA A 80 18.92 2.52 6.04
N GLU A 81 18.43 3.30 5.08
CA GLU A 81 18.81 4.72 4.91
C GLU A 81 18.43 5.55 6.15
N LEU A 82 17.22 5.38 6.67
CA LEU A 82 16.77 6.05 7.89
C LEU A 82 17.71 5.74 9.08
N ARG A 83 18.11 4.48 9.25
CA ARG A 83 19.06 4.11 10.32
C ARG A 83 20.45 4.69 10.10
N ALA A 84 20.91 4.75 8.86
CA ALA A 84 22.26 5.18 8.54
C ALA A 84 22.44 6.70 8.56
N THR A 85 21.45 7.45 8.07
CA THR A 85 21.58 8.90 7.82
C THR A 85 20.48 9.75 8.46
N GLY A 86 19.45 9.14 9.05
CA GLY A 86 18.26 9.83 9.53
C GLY A 86 17.35 10.32 8.39
N SER A 87 17.67 10.00 7.11
CA SER A 87 16.93 10.50 5.96
C SER A 87 15.83 9.52 5.55
N ALA A 88 14.68 10.05 5.12
CA ALA A 88 13.54 9.27 4.65
C ALA A 88 12.65 10.06 3.70
N TYR A 89 11.77 9.36 2.97
CA TYR A 89 10.68 10.03 2.28
C TYR A 89 9.58 10.41 3.25
N ALA A 90 9.07 11.64 3.09
CA ALA A 90 7.86 12.12 3.74
C ALA A 90 6.89 12.65 2.69
N VAL A 91 5.61 12.40 2.89
CA VAL A 91 4.56 12.99 2.05
C VAL A 91 4.43 14.47 2.40
N VAL A 92 4.61 15.32 1.39
CA VAL A 92 4.53 16.80 1.55
C VAL A 92 3.30 17.37 0.87
N GLU A 93 2.67 16.63 -0.04
CA GLU A 93 1.48 17.07 -0.76
C GLU A 93 0.65 15.87 -1.18
N VAL A 94 -0.66 15.98 -1.03
CA VAL A 94 -1.64 15.02 -1.56
C VAL A 94 -2.79 15.78 -2.18
N ASP A 95 -3.04 15.52 -3.46
CA ASP A 95 -4.27 15.88 -4.15
C ASP A 95 -5.07 14.60 -4.37
N ILE A 96 -6.22 14.46 -3.72
CA ILE A 96 -7.05 13.25 -3.80
C ILE A 96 -8.50 13.60 -4.13
N LYS A 97 -9.03 12.87 -5.11
CA LYS A 97 -10.44 12.88 -5.48
C LYS A 97 -11.11 11.58 -5.08
N TYR A 98 -12.16 11.67 -4.29
CA TYR A 98 -13.03 10.55 -3.93
C TYR A 98 -14.15 10.44 -4.95
N VAL A 99 -14.21 9.33 -5.67
CA VAL A 99 -15.15 9.12 -6.78
C VAL A 99 -16.32 8.25 -6.34
N ARG A 100 -16.02 7.15 -5.64
CA ARG A 100 -17.01 6.20 -5.10
C ARG A 100 -16.52 5.61 -3.78
N PRO A 101 -17.44 5.25 -2.87
CA PRO A 101 -17.04 4.63 -1.60
C PRO A 101 -16.68 3.15 -1.77
N GLY A 102 -15.61 2.72 -1.12
CA GLY A 102 -15.38 1.33 -0.78
C GLY A 102 -16.23 0.93 0.43
N ARG A 103 -16.50 -0.35 0.60
CA ARG A 103 -17.35 -0.90 1.65
C ARG A 103 -16.64 -2.02 2.39
N LEU A 104 -17.13 -2.32 3.59
CA LEU A 104 -16.69 -3.47 4.36
C LEU A 104 -16.75 -4.74 3.50
N GLY A 105 -15.66 -5.50 3.50
CA GLY A 105 -15.53 -6.75 2.75
C GLY A 105 -15.17 -6.60 1.28
N ASP A 106 -15.00 -5.36 0.76
CA ASP A 106 -14.50 -5.15 -0.59
C ASP A 106 -13.03 -5.58 -0.69
N ASP A 107 -12.68 -6.22 -1.81
CA ASP A 107 -11.29 -6.40 -2.24
C ASP A 107 -10.90 -5.24 -3.15
N LEU A 108 -9.84 -4.54 -2.75
CA LEU A 108 -9.36 -3.34 -3.41
C LEU A 108 -7.97 -3.57 -4.01
N LEU A 109 -7.69 -2.85 -5.09
CA LEU A 109 -6.38 -2.80 -5.72
C LEU A 109 -5.89 -1.35 -5.72
N VAL A 110 -4.74 -1.10 -5.10
CA VAL A 110 -4.03 0.18 -5.26
C VAL A 110 -3.07 0.06 -6.43
N VAL A 111 -3.30 0.89 -7.44
CA VAL A 111 -2.44 1.00 -8.62
C VAL A 111 -1.60 2.25 -8.48
N SER A 112 -0.28 2.10 -8.47
CA SER A 112 0.68 3.20 -8.28
C SER A 112 1.58 3.34 -9.50
N THR A 113 1.74 4.55 -10.01
CA THR A 113 2.59 4.88 -11.16
C THR A 113 3.47 6.07 -10.81
N VAL A 114 4.77 5.99 -11.10
CA VAL A 114 5.68 7.13 -10.94
C VAL A 114 5.51 8.07 -12.12
N GLU A 115 4.98 9.28 -11.89
CA GLU A 115 4.78 10.29 -12.93
C GLU A 115 6.02 11.18 -13.14
N ALA A 116 6.74 11.50 -12.06
CA ALA A 116 7.93 12.34 -12.16
C ALA A 116 8.95 12.06 -11.04
N VAL A 117 10.23 12.07 -11.40
CA VAL A 117 11.36 11.96 -10.47
C VAL A 117 12.15 13.25 -10.51
N ARG A 118 12.20 13.98 -9.39
CA ARG A 118 12.93 15.23 -9.22
C ARG A 118 14.19 15.01 -8.37
N ALA A 119 14.99 16.05 -8.18
CA ALA A 119 16.24 15.94 -7.40
C ALA A 119 16.01 15.50 -5.94
N ALA A 120 14.90 15.95 -5.32
CA ALA A 120 14.59 15.69 -3.91
C ALA A 120 13.17 15.15 -3.69
N SER A 121 12.45 14.76 -4.72
CA SER A 121 11.07 14.25 -4.58
C SER A 121 10.66 13.35 -5.73
N VAL A 122 9.61 12.57 -5.49
CA VAL A 122 8.94 11.73 -6.47
C VAL A 122 7.46 12.09 -6.47
N LEU A 123 6.87 12.27 -7.66
CA LEU A 123 5.44 12.41 -7.85
C LEU A 123 4.86 11.07 -8.27
N ILE A 124 3.87 10.60 -7.52
CA ILE A 124 3.26 9.28 -7.70
C ILE A 124 1.76 9.46 -7.90
N HIS A 125 1.24 8.93 -9.00
CA HIS A 125 -0.19 8.79 -9.23
C HIS A 125 -0.66 7.48 -8.61
N GLN A 126 -1.72 7.53 -7.80
CA GLN A 126 -2.30 6.37 -7.13
C GLN A 126 -3.81 6.35 -7.30
N ARG A 127 -4.31 5.21 -7.75
CA ARG A 127 -5.74 4.94 -7.88
C ARG A 127 -6.11 3.77 -6.98
N VAL A 128 -7.22 3.88 -6.26
CA VAL A 128 -7.80 2.75 -5.55
C VAL A 128 -8.97 2.23 -6.37
N MET A 129 -8.91 0.96 -6.74
CA MET A 129 -9.83 0.28 -7.64
C MET A 129 -10.59 -0.83 -6.92
N ARG A 130 -11.86 -1.04 -7.28
CA ARG A 130 -12.65 -2.24 -6.98
C ARG A 130 -12.98 -2.92 -8.29
N GLY A 131 -12.23 -3.95 -8.66
CA GLY A 131 -12.28 -4.52 -9.99
C GLY A 131 -11.94 -3.46 -11.06
N LYS A 132 -12.89 -3.14 -11.93
CA LYS A 132 -12.72 -2.09 -12.96
C LYS A 132 -13.20 -0.70 -12.51
N GLU A 133 -13.80 -0.59 -11.34
CA GLU A 133 -14.36 0.65 -10.81
C GLU A 133 -13.31 1.44 -10.03
N GLN A 134 -13.10 2.69 -10.42
CA GLN A 134 -12.20 3.61 -9.72
C GLN A 134 -12.93 4.23 -8.52
N LEU A 135 -12.36 4.07 -7.33
CA LEU A 135 -12.89 4.63 -6.08
C LEU A 135 -12.23 5.95 -5.73
N THR A 136 -10.92 6.05 -5.94
CA THR A 136 -10.17 7.30 -5.73
C THR A 136 -9.16 7.54 -6.83
N ASP A 137 -8.81 8.82 -7.03
CA ASP A 137 -7.71 9.28 -7.88
C ASP A 137 -6.85 10.24 -7.07
N ALA A 138 -5.54 9.98 -6.97
CA ALA A 138 -4.67 10.80 -6.16
C ALA A 138 -3.30 11.03 -6.80
N ARG A 139 -2.76 12.22 -6.59
CA ARG A 139 -1.35 12.54 -6.81
C ARG A 139 -0.68 12.82 -5.48
N VAL A 140 0.42 12.16 -5.24
CA VAL A 140 1.16 12.23 -3.99
C VAL A 140 2.59 12.65 -4.28
N THR A 141 3.01 13.75 -3.69
CA THR A 141 4.41 14.17 -3.71
C THR A 141 5.11 13.69 -2.43
N ALA A 142 6.09 12.80 -2.59
CA ALA A 142 6.97 12.35 -1.52
C ALA A 142 8.33 13.05 -1.67
N ALA A 143 8.73 13.85 -0.68
CA ALA A 143 10.03 14.50 -0.64
C ALA A 143 11.01 13.68 0.19
N PHE A 144 12.28 13.62 -0.26
CA PHE A 144 13.35 13.03 0.50
C PHE A 144 13.93 14.08 1.46
N LEU A 145 13.86 13.82 2.75
CA LEU A 145 14.22 14.74 3.83
C LEU A 145 15.41 14.18 4.61
N ASP A 146 16.24 15.09 5.17
CA ASP A 146 17.26 14.74 6.14
C ASP A 146 16.66 14.55 7.55
N GLY A 147 17.51 14.20 8.53
CA GLY A 147 17.09 13.97 9.92
C GLY A 147 16.55 15.22 10.65
N GLU A 148 16.69 16.40 10.05
CA GLU A 148 16.14 17.67 10.55
C GLU A 148 14.88 18.10 9.79
N GLY A 149 14.39 17.26 8.86
CA GLY A 149 13.20 17.51 8.07
C GLY A 149 13.38 18.46 6.88
N ARG A 150 14.63 18.74 6.47
CA ARG A 150 14.92 19.60 5.33
C ARG A 150 15.03 18.78 4.03
N PRO A 151 14.57 19.31 2.88
CA PRO A 151 14.72 18.65 1.59
C PRO A 151 16.19 18.33 1.27
N ARG A 152 16.45 17.07 0.92
CA ARG A 152 17.76 16.56 0.55
C ARG A 152 17.71 15.90 -0.82
N ARG A 153 18.82 15.95 -1.59
CA ARG A 153 18.95 15.16 -2.83
C ARG A 153 18.79 13.68 -2.53
N GLN A 154 18.01 13.02 -3.35
CA GLN A 154 17.88 11.55 -3.34
C GLN A 154 19.21 10.90 -3.71
N PRO A 155 19.55 9.71 -3.18
CA PRO A 155 20.66 8.90 -3.69
C PRO A 155 20.52 8.67 -5.19
N GLY A 156 21.65 8.78 -5.92
CA GLY A 156 21.64 8.73 -7.39
C GLY A 156 21.15 7.39 -7.96
N ASP A 157 21.46 6.29 -7.28
CA ASP A 157 20.99 4.95 -7.63
C ASP A 157 19.47 4.80 -7.43
N TRP A 158 18.89 5.49 -6.42
CA TRP A 158 17.44 5.50 -6.23
C TRP A 158 16.73 6.27 -7.34
N VAL A 159 17.30 7.43 -7.74
CA VAL A 159 16.76 8.21 -8.86
C VAL A 159 16.74 7.37 -10.14
N ALA A 160 17.81 6.59 -10.40
CA ALA A 160 17.87 5.68 -11.55
C ALA A 160 16.74 4.64 -11.49
N LYS A 161 16.62 3.92 -10.36
CA LYS A 161 15.57 2.91 -10.15
C LYS A 161 14.15 3.46 -10.36
N PHE A 162 13.85 4.67 -9.86
CA PHE A 162 12.55 5.29 -10.10
C PHE A 162 12.33 5.70 -11.55
N LYS A 163 13.38 6.16 -12.24
CA LYS A 163 13.29 6.49 -13.66
C LYS A 163 13.01 5.27 -14.53
N ASP A 164 13.55 4.10 -14.16
CA ASP A 164 13.33 2.85 -14.90
C ASP A 164 11.86 2.40 -14.88
N ILE A 165 11.05 2.88 -13.92
CA ILE A 165 9.62 2.57 -13.77
C ILE A 165 8.71 3.78 -14.04
N THR A 166 9.27 4.90 -14.52
CA THR A 166 8.47 6.07 -14.90
C THR A 166 7.75 5.80 -16.21
N SER A 167 6.46 6.08 -16.27
CA SER A 167 5.61 5.95 -17.46
C SER A 167 5.77 7.12 -18.42
#